data_a675e8530ccff19e8fba355d1b9228df
#
_entry.id   a675e8530ccff19e8fba355d1b9228df
#
_cell.length_a   1.000
_cell.length_b   1.000
_cell.length_c   1.000
_cell.angle_alpha   90.00
_cell.angle_beta   90.00
_cell.angle_gamma   90.00
#
_symmetry.space_group_name_H-M   'P 1'
#
loop_
_entity.id
_entity.type
_entity.pdbx_description
1 polymer ?
#
loop_
_entity_poly.entity_id
_entity_poly.type
_entity_poly.pdbx_seq_one_letter_code
_entity_poly.pdbx_strand_id
1 'polypeptide(L)'
;MKTICFVSMGDLLVTKGGIHRVTSCLMNELEKRGYRCIYLFYPIDESCYYTGNVEDEAHRLSPEQVEDYLTKEKVDVVINQQALFSTLLTKLISGFKLRHFIYISVFHNTPAIYEKTFTFSRLWYNFLHQSGISAKMSNCVRMLVYPLWKRRVVKGAGKMYAVNYDASDKCVMLSSNDWPILGYYLKRDVSEKCVTIHNPLTFDTVETTECLCHKKKNVLIVSRLNNFEKRLDRALKIWKKIEDDGFGEWHLYIVGWGLQENMLHNLAQKLKLKNVHFEGRQPSEPYYRDASLFMMTSAVEGWGLTLTESMQTGVVPIAFDSYPALHDIITDGYDGCIIRDNDLDAYAACIEELMHNREERERIARNGLMSCKRFEIDKIVAQWVKLIENL
;
A
#
# COMPACT_ATOMS: atom_id res chain seq x y z
N MET A 1 20.54 -23.06 9.63
CA MET A 1 19.80 -22.30 8.59
C MET A 1 18.37 -22.21 9.07
N LYS A 2 17.87 -20.99 9.41
CA LYS A 2 16.48 -20.81 9.83
C LYS A 2 15.54 -20.89 8.63
N THR A 3 14.36 -21.48 8.83
CA THR A 3 13.29 -21.56 7.85
C THR A 3 12.21 -20.53 8.17
N ILE A 4 11.90 -19.65 7.22
CA ILE A 4 10.91 -18.58 7.35
C ILE A 4 9.72 -18.90 6.44
N CYS A 5 8.52 -18.95 7.01
CA CYS A 5 7.28 -19.13 6.27
C CYS A 5 6.55 -17.78 6.14
N PHE A 6 6.45 -17.26 4.93
CA PHE A 6 5.60 -16.11 4.63
C PHE A 6 4.18 -16.60 4.34
N VAL A 7 3.19 -15.92 4.93
CA VAL A 7 1.78 -16.27 4.71
C VAL A 7 1.00 -15.04 4.25
N SER A 8 0.27 -15.16 3.14
CA SER A 8 -0.52 -14.08 2.57
C SER A 8 -1.82 -14.59 1.94
N MET A 9 -2.72 -13.68 1.63
CA MET A 9 -3.90 -13.95 0.82
C MET A 9 -3.54 -13.85 -0.67
N GLY A 10 -3.71 -14.97 -1.40
CA GLY A 10 -3.33 -15.10 -2.82
C GLY A 10 -1.87 -15.46 -3.04
N ASP A 11 -1.59 -15.87 -4.27
CA ASP A 11 -0.27 -16.29 -4.72
C ASP A 11 0.75 -15.14 -4.84
N LEU A 12 2.03 -15.49 -4.97
CA LEU A 12 3.15 -14.55 -5.08
C LEU A 12 3.27 -13.83 -6.45
N LEU A 13 2.25 -13.89 -7.31
CA LEU A 13 2.31 -13.16 -8.58
C LEU A 13 2.53 -11.67 -8.32
N VAL A 14 3.73 -11.20 -8.60
CA VAL A 14 4.20 -9.81 -8.42
C VAL A 14 3.27 -8.78 -9.05
N THR A 15 2.51 -9.20 -10.06
CA THR A 15 1.51 -8.37 -10.75
C THR A 15 0.24 -8.08 -9.94
N LYS A 16 0.02 -8.77 -8.81
CA LYS A 16 -1.24 -8.66 -8.04
C LYS A 16 -1.28 -7.49 -7.04
N GLY A 17 -0.13 -6.95 -6.60
CA GLY A 17 -0.14 -5.81 -5.69
C GLY A 17 1.15 -5.60 -4.90
N GLY A 18 1.19 -4.50 -4.13
CA GLY A 18 2.38 -4.08 -3.40
C GLY A 18 2.87 -5.10 -2.36
N ILE A 19 1.97 -5.74 -1.61
CA ILE A 19 2.33 -6.75 -0.58
C ILE A 19 3.08 -7.92 -1.22
N HIS A 20 2.60 -8.42 -2.35
CA HIS A 20 3.22 -9.55 -3.05
C HIS A 20 4.62 -9.19 -3.58
N ARG A 21 4.79 -7.98 -4.17
CA ARG A 21 6.10 -7.49 -4.61
C ARG A 21 7.08 -7.39 -3.44
N VAL A 22 6.68 -6.76 -2.36
CA VAL A 22 7.52 -6.62 -1.15
C VAL A 22 7.89 -7.98 -0.59
N THR A 23 6.93 -8.90 -0.48
CA THR A 23 7.18 -10.27 0.02
C THR A 23 8.18 -11.00 -0.86
N SER A 24 8.03 -10.94 -2.18
CA SER A 24 8.97 -11.57 -3.12
C SER A 24 10.39 -10.98 -3.00
N CYS A 25 10.52 -9.66 -2.94
CA CYS A 25 11.82 -9.01 -2.75
C CYS A 25 12.48 -9.44 -1.43
N LEU A 26 11.71 -9.50 -0.34
CA LEU A 26 12.23 -9.93 0.98
C LEU A 26 12.65 -11.40 0.96
N MET A 27 11.85 -12.30 0.38
CA MET A 27 12.19 -13.72 0.28
C MET A 27 13.49 -13.92 -0.49
N ASN A 28 13.59 -13.35 -1.70
CA ASN A 28 14.76 -13.48 -2.55
C ASN A 28 16.05 -12.98 -1.86
N GLU A 29 15.95 -11.87 -1.11
CA GLU A 29 17.13 -11.33 -0.45
C GLU A 29 17.50 -12.08 0.84
N LEU A 30 16.51 -12.59 1.58
CA LEU A 30 16.77 -13.47 2.73
C LEU A 30 17.39 -14.79 2.30
N GLU A 31 16.98 -15.37 1.17
CA GLU A 31 17.59 -16.58 0.61
C GLU A 31 19.06 -16.40 0.25
N LYS A 32 19.42 -15.25 -0.38
CA LYS A 32 20.84 -14.91 -0.62
C LYS A 32 21.66 -14.82 0.65
N ARG A 33 21.03 -14.53 1.80
CA ARG A 33 21.66 -14.46 3.13
C ARG A 33 21.64 -15.77 3.88
N GLY A 34 21.23 -16.87 3.24
CA GLY A 34 21.28 -18.23 3.80
C GLY A 34 20.06 -18.62 4.64
N TYR A 35 18.94 -17.89 4.54
CA TYR A 35 17.65 -18.36 5.08
C TYR A 35 16.96 -19.24 4.06
N ARG A 36 16.15 -20.19 4.54
CA ARG A 36 15.22 -20.92 3.68
C ARG A 36 13.85 -20.24 3.76
N CYS A 37 13.33 -19.74 2.65
CA CYS A 37 12.02 -19.13 2.59
C CYS A 37 11.01 -20.08 1.96
N ILE A 38 9.82 -20.18 2.58
CA ILE A 38 8.67 -20.90 2.04
C ILE A 38 7.46 -19.98 2.04
N TYR A 39 6.51 -20.26 1.17
CA TYR A 39 5.32 -19.44 1.05
C TYR A 39 4.05 -20.28 1.19
N LEU A 40 3.16 -19.81 2.05
CA LEU A 40 1.80 -20.30 2.22
C LEU A 40 0.82 -19.23 1.78
N PHE A 41 -0.18 -19.58 1.01
CA PHE A 41 -1.24 -18.65 0.67
C PHE A 41 -2.62 -19.29 0.82
N TYR A 42 -3.65 -18.44 0.98
CA TYR A 42 -5.04 -18.85 1.08
C TYR A 42 -5.92 -17.98 0.19
N PRO A 43 -7.02 -18.54 -0.37
CA PRO A 43 -7.97 -17.77 -1.17
C PRO A 43 -8.84 -16.85 -0.29
N ILE A 44 -9.58 -15.94 -0.93
CA ILE A 44 -10.44 -14.98 -0.24
C ILE A 44 -11.54 -15.65 0.60
N ASP A 45 -12.01 -16.83 0.19
CA ASP A 45 -13.01 -17.63 0.90
C ASP A 45 -12.45 -18.39 2.11
N GLU A 46 -11.11 -18.32 2.29
CA GLU A 46 -10.40 -18.86 3.45
C GLU A 46 -10.64 -20.37 3.70
N SER A 47 -11.04 -21.12 2.67
CA SER A 47 -11.42 -22.53 2.78
C SER A 47 -10.25 -23.51 2.91
N CYS A 48 -9.06 -23.11 2.48
CA CYS A 48 -7.86 -23.96 2.46
C CYS A 48 -6.58 -23.14 2.33
N TYR A 49 -5.43 -23.80 2.49
CA TYR A 49 -4.10 -23.21 2.26
C TYR A 49 -3.42 -23.90 1.09
N TYR A 50 -2.49 -23.21 0.46
CA TYR A 50 -1.68 -23.73 -0.62
C TYR A 50 -0.20 -23.47 -0.35
N THR A 51 0.66 -24.42 -0.73
CA THR A 51 2.11 -24.31 -0.65
C THR A 51 2.67 -24.06 -2.05
N GLY A 52 3.78 -23.31 -2.16
CA GLY A 52 4.47 -23.06 -3.42
C GLY A 52 3.88 -21.92 -4.24
N ASN A 53 4.50 -21.64 -5.39
CA ASN A 53 4.01 -20.69 -6.40
C ASN A 53 2.99 -21.39 -7.30
N VAL A 54 2.05 -20.61 -7.87
CA VAL A 54 0.99 -21.14 -8.76
C VAL A 54 1.53 -21.81 -10.02
N GLU A 55 2.78 -21.50 -10.41
CA GLU A 55 3.45 -22.10 -11.57
C GLU A 55 3.98 -23.53 -11.30
N ASP A 56 4.29 -23.85 -10.03
CA ASP A 56 4.59 -25.21 -9.59
C ASP A 56 3.33 -25.79 -8.95
N GLU A 57 3.07 -27.09 -9.11
CA GLU A 57 1.89 -27.78 -8.55
C GLU A 57 1.66 -27.41 -7.08
N ALA A 58 0.79 -26.41 -6.85
CA ALA A 58 0.47 -25.91 -5.52
C ALA A 58 -0.27 -27.01 -4.73
N HIS A 59 0.34 -27.55 -3.71
CA HIS A 59 -0.30 -28.54 -2.86
C HIS A 59 -1.32 -27.88 -1.94
N ARG A 60 -2.56 -28.33 -2.04
CA ARG A 60 -3.64 -27.88 -1.18
C ARG A 60 -3.54 -28.52 0.20
N LEU A 61 -3.62 -27.68 1.23
CA LEU A 61 -3.67 -28.10 2.63
C LEU A 61 -5.02 -27.70 3.25
N SER A 62 -5.63 -28.58 4.02
CA SER A 62 -6.70 -28.19 4.91
C SER A 62 -6.13 -27.40 6.12
N PRO A 63 -6.95 -26.61 6.82
CA PRO A 63 -6.48 -25.91 8.04
C PRO A 63 -5.80 -26.82 9.05
N GLU A 64 -6.30 -28.07 9.21
CA GLU A 64 -5.76 -29.06 10.14
C GLU A 64 -4.37 -29.57 9.73
N GLN A 65 -4.06 -29.54 8.44
CA GLN A 65 -2.77 -30.00 7.90
C GLN A 65 -1.67 -28.90 7.98
N VAL A 66 -2.02 -27.67 8.28
CA VAL A 66 -1.04 -26.56 8.32
C VAL A 66 -0.05 -26.76 9.48
N GLU A 67 -0.50 -27.21 10.66
CA GLU A 67 0.39 -27.48 11.80
C GLU A 67 1.42 -28.56 11.46
N ASP A 68 0.97 -29.66 10.88
CA ASP A 68 1.84 -30.77 10.45
C ASP A 68 2.83 -30.32 9.36
N TYR A 69 2.36 -29.50 8.42
CA TYR A 69 3.21 -28.95 7.37
C TYR A 69 4.32 -28.04 7.96
N LEU A 70 3.98 -27.07 8.80
CA LEU A 70 4.97 -26.18 9.41
C LEU A 70 5.98 -26.95 10.27
N THR A 71 5.53 -28.00 10.94
CA THR A 71 6.37 -28.89 11.74
C THR A 71 7.32 -29.72 10.86
N LYS A 72 6.81 -30.35 9.80
CA LYS A 72 7.58 -31.13 8.83
C LYS A 72 8.66 -30.27 8.15
N GLU A 73 8.29 -29.04 7.75
CA GLU A 73 9.21 -28.09 7.11
C GLU A 73 10.18 -27.43 8.11
N LYS A 74 10.09 -27.73 9.40
CA LYS A 74 10.92 -27.18 10.48
C LYS A 74 10.95 -25.66 10.44
N VAL A 75 9.76 -25.05 10.42
CA VAL A 75 9.62 -23.59 10.35
C VAL A 75 10.02 -22.95 11.67
N ASP A 76 10.97 -22.03 11.63
CA ASP A 76 11.43 -21.26 12.80
C ASP A 76 10.63 -19.95 12.98
N VAL A 77 10.19 -19.35 11.88
CA VAL A 77 9.48 -18.07 11.89
C VAL A 77 8.32 -18.09 10.90
N VAL A 78 7.14 -17.67 11.35
CA VAL A 78 5.96 -17.43 10.50
C VAL A 78 5.71 -15.94 10.43
N ILE A 79 5.68 -15.38 9.21
CA ILE A 79 5.42 -13.96 8.94
C ILE A 79 4.06 -13.82 8.25
N ASN A 80 3.06 -13.33 9.00
CA ASN A 80 1.71 -13.08 8.50
C ASN A 80 1.63 -11.71 7.83
N GLN A 81 1.50 -11.68 6.51
CA GLN A 81 1.42 -10.46 5.70
C GLN A 81 -0.01 -9.84 5.66
N GLN A 82 -1.01 -10.47 6.29
CA GLN A 82 -2.42 -10.05 6.23
C GLN A 82 -3.03 -9.71 7.60
N ALA A 83 -2.20 -9.43 8.58
CA ALA A 83 -2.64 -9.21 9.96
C ALA A 83 -3.68 -8.07 10.13
N LEU A 84 -3.71 -7.11 9.20
CA LEU A 84 -4.67 -6.01 9.24
C LEU A 84 -6.07 -6.38 8.69
N PHE A 85 -6.16 -7.44 7.88
CA PHE A 85 -7.37 -7.77 7.12
C PHE A 85 -7.99 -9.12 7.49
N SER A 86 -7.24 -9.98 8.17
CA SER A 86 -7.70 -11.32 8.52
C SER A 86 -7.19 -11.76 9.89
N THR A 87 -8.02 -12.52 10.60
CA THR A 87 -7.63 -13.23 11.83
C THR A 87 -7.56 -14.74 11.62
N LEU A 88 -7.75 -15.23 10.41
CA LEU A 88 -7.88 -16.65 10.16
C LEU A 88 -6.61 -17.41 10.55
N LEU A 89 -5.48 -17.04 9.97
CA LEU A 89 -4.20 -17.64 10.28
C LEU A 89 -3.88 -17.56 11.78
N THR A 90 -4.15 -16.41 12.40
CA THR A 90 -3.89 -16.19 13.82
C THR A 90 -4.72 -17.11 14.71
N LYS A 91 -6.00 -17.30 14.38
CA LYS A 91 -6.87 -18.24 15.11
C LYS A 91 -6.43 -19.68 14.92
N LEU A 92 -6.02 -20.03 13.71
CA LEU A 92 -5.49 -21.35 13.41
C LEU A 92 -4.23 -21.64 14.25
N ILE A 93 -3.26 -20.72 14.22
CA ILE A 93 -2.01 -20.84 14.99
C ILE A 93 -2.27 -20.87 16.51
N SER A 94 -3.24 -20.09 17.00
CA SER A 94 -3.62 -20.11 18.41
C SER A 94 -4.25 -21.44 18.87
N GLY A 95 -4.75 -22.24 17.93
CA GLY A 95 -5.29 -23.57 18.18
C GLY A 95 -4.27 -24.69 18.13
N PHE A 96 -3.02 -24.43 17.74
CA PHE A 96 -1.97 -25.46 17.66
C PHE A 96 -1.61 -26.01 19.03
N LYS A 97 -1.38 -27.33 19.10
CA LYS A 97 -1.05 -28.02 20.34
C LYS A 97 0.32 -27.61 20.87
N LEU A 98 1.30 -27.47 19.98
CA LEU A 98 2.67 -27.08 20.28
C LEU A 98 3.13 -26.05 19.24
N ARG A 99 3.22 -24.79 19.65
CA ARG A 99 3.84 -23.76 18.82
C ARG A 99 5.34 -23.71 19.09
N HIS A 100 6.14 -24.09 18.09
CA HIS A 100 7.61 -24.14 18.16
C HIS A 100 8.30 -23.07 17.33
N PHE A 101 7.55 -22.14 16.74
CA PHE A 101 8.04 -21.05 15.87
C PHE A 101 7.67 -19.67 16.42
N ILE A 102 8.42 -18.67 16.00
CA ILE A 102 8.13 -17.26 16.24
C ILE A 102 7.02 -16.80 15.28
N TYR A 103 6.03 -16.07 15.77
CA TYR A 103 4.93 -15.54 14.96
C TYR A 103 4.96 -14.01 14.86
N ILE A 104 5.17 -13.50 13.66
CA ILE A 104 5.25 -12.06 13.37
C ILE A 104 4.05 -11.65 12.51
N SER A 105 3.29 -10.66 12.97
CA SER A 105 2.21 -10.03 12.20
C SER A 105 2.69 -8.75 11.55
N VAL A 106 2.46 -8.61 10.24
CA VAL A 106 2.80 -7.39 9.48
C VAL A 106 1.55 -6.59 9.15
N PHE A 107 1.56 -5.32 9.50
CA PHE A 107 0.48 -4.38 9.25
C PHE A 107 0.83 -3.53 8.02
N HIS A 108 0.45 -4.00 6.83
CA HIS A 108 0.75 -3.35 5.55
C HIS A 108 -0.10 -2.11 5.24
N ASN A 109 -0.91 -1.65 6.19
CA ASN A 109 -1.69 -0.43 6.04
C ASN A 109 -1.87 0.25 7.39
N THR A 110 -2.28 1.52 7.39
CA THR A 110 -2.62 2.19 8.64
C THR A 110 -3.81 1.50 9.32
N PRO A 111 -3.80 1.35 10.66
CA PRO A 111 -4.96 0.83 11.39
C PRO A 111 -6.24 1.66 11.20
N ALA A 112 -6.12 2.93 10.79
CA ALA A 112 -7.26 3.81 10.49
C ALA A 112 -7.98 3.49 9.17
N ILE A 113 -7.53 2.49 8.39
CA ILE A 113 -8.06 2.20 7.06
C ILE A 113 -9.58 2.01 7.04
N TYR A 114 -10.14 1.26 7.99
CA TYR A 114 -11.58 1.02 8.06
C TYR A 114 -12.35 2.31 8.36
N GLU A 115 -11.83 3.17 9.23
CA GLU A 115 -12.46 4.44 9.55
C GLU A 115 -12.45 5.40 8.37
N LYS A 116 -11.36 5.43 7.61
CA LYS A 116 -11.18 6.32 6.45
C LYS A 116 -11.91 5.83 5.18
N THR A 117 -12.05 4.52 4.99
CA THR A 117 -12.62 3.97 3.76
C THR A 117 -14.10 3.60 3.86
N PHE A 118 -14.62 3.33 5.06
CA PHE A 118 -16.05 3.02 5.26
C PHE A 118 -16.83 4.32 5.49
N THR A 119 -17.07 5.06 4.41
CA THR A 119 -17.72 6.37 4.41
C THR A 119 -19.17 6.28 3.92
N PHE A 120 -19.96 7.32 4.21
CA PHE A 120 -21.33 7.45 3.70
C PHE A 120 -21.35 7.48 2.16
N SER A 121 -20.41 8.19 1.54
CA SER A 121 -20.27 8.25 0.08
C SER A 121 -20.02 6.88 -0.56
N ARG A 122 -19.27 5.99 0.10
CA ARG A 122 -19.08 4.60 -0.35
C ARG A 122 -20.37 3.79 -0.27
N LEU A 123 -21.14 3.94 0.79
CA LEU A 123 -22.46 3.27 0.91
C LEU A 123 -23.42 3.75 -0.16
N TRP A 124 -23.45 5.07 -0.42
CA TRP A 124 -24.29 5.66 -1.47
C TRP A 124 -23.88 5.15 -2.85
N TYR A 125 -22.59 5.13 -3.17
CA TYR A 125 -22.08 4.56 -4.42
C TYR A 125 -22.48 3.10 -4.58
N ASN A 126 -22.28 2.27 -3.55
CA ASN A 126 -22.65 0.87 -3.57
C ASN A 126 -24.17 0.69 -3.76
N PHE A 127 -24.99 1.51 -3.11
CA PHE A 127 -26.45 1.49 -3.31
C PHE A 127 -26.85 1.72 -4.78
N LEU A 128 -26.17 2.65 -5.45
CA LEU A 128 -26.45 2.95 -6.87
C LEU A 128 -25.97 1.86 -7.83
N HIS A 129 -24.81 1.26 -7.58
CA HIS A 129 -24.09 0.45 -8.57
C HIS A 129 -24.11 -1.06 -8.29
N GLN A 130 -24.45 -1.49 -7.08
CA GLN A 130 -24.57 -2.92 -6.79
C GLN A 130 -25.84 -3.52 -7.42
N SER A 131 -25.69 -4.73 -7.98
CA SER A 131 -26.81 -5.53 -8.43
C SER A 131 -27.47 -6.25 -7.24
N GLY A 132 -28.79 -6.35 -7.28
CA GLY A 132 -29.58 -7.08 -6.29
C GLY A 132 -30.27 -6.19 -5.24
N ILE A 133 -31.56 -6.45 -5.04
CA ILE A 133 -32.43 -5.69 -4.15
C ILE A 133 -31.96 -5.80 -2.68
N SER A 134 -31.56 -7.00 -2.25
CA SER A 134 -31.06 -7.24 -0.89
C SER A 134 -29.83 -6.43 -0.55
N ALA A 135 -28.86 -6.34 -1.48
CA ALA A 135 -27.65 -5.55 -1.30
C ALA A 135 -27.96 -4.04 -1.21
N LYS A 136 -28.87 -3.56 -2.06
CA LYS A 136 -29.34 -2.16 -2.03
C LYS A 136 -30.08 -1.84 -0.74
N MET A 137 -30.97 -2.70 -0.30
CA MET A 137 -31.67 -2.53 0.99
C MET A 137 -30.71 -2.51 2.17
N SER A 138 -29.73 -3.41 2.18
CA SER A 138 -28.68 -3.44 3.22
C SER A 138 -27.90 -2.13 3.28
N ASN A 139 -27.51 -1.57 2.13
CA ASN A 139 -26.82 -0.28 2.10
C ASN A 139 -27.73 0.89 2.52
N CYS A 140 -29.01 0.85 2.16
CA CYS A 140 -30.00 1.84 2.60
C CYS A 140 -30.11 1.85 4.13
N VAL A 141 -30.29 0.69 4.76
CA VAL A 141 -30.32 0.55 6.22
C VAL A 141 -29.04 1.06 6.87
N ARG A 142 -27.86 0.71 6.31
CA ARG A 142 -26.57 1.18 6.83
C ARG A 142 -26.43 2.70 6.73
N MET A 143 -26.96 3.34 5.68
CA MET A 143 -26.97 4.80 5.54
C MET A 143 -27.86 5.46 6.58
N LEU A 144 -29.06 4.91 6.85
CA LEU A 144 -30.00 5.43 7.87
C LEU A 144 -29.36 5.42 9.27
N VAL A 145 -28.61 4.36 9.60
CA VAL A 145 -27.94 4.20 10.90
C VAL A 145 -26.44 4.44 10.83
N TYR A 146 -25.98 5.25 9.89
CA TYR A 146 -24.56 5.40 9.54
C TYR A 146 -23.63 5.63 10.74
N PRO A 147 -23.89 6.52 11.72
CA PRO A 147 -23.00 6.72 12.85
C PRO A 147 -22.82 5.47 13.70
N LEU A 148 -23.91 4.71 13.93
CA LEU A 148 -23.89 3.47 14.71
C LEU A 148 -23.18 2.35 13.94
N TRP A 149 -23.48 2.25 12.64
CA TRP A 149 -22.82 1.28 11.76
C TRP A 149 -21.31 1.55 11.69
N LYS A 150 -20.87 2.81 11.49
CA LYS A 150 -19.46 3.17 11.46
C LYS A 150 -18.75 2.82 12.78
N ARG A 151 -19.36 3.13 13.92
CA ARG A 151 -18.83 2.73 15.25
C ARG A 151 -18.69 1.21 15.36
N ARG A 152 -19.64 0.44 14.84
CA ARG A 152 -19.55 -1.03 14.84
C ARG A 152 -18.41 -1.54 13.98
N VAL A 153 -18.20 -0.97 12.79
CA VAL A 153 -17.07 -1.31 11.89
C VAL A 153 -15.74 -1.02 12.60
N VAL A 154 -15.55 0.17 13.15
CA VAL A 154 -14.34 0.56 13.88
C VAL A 154 -14.08 -0.36 15.08
N LYS A 155 -15.13 -0.66 15.87
CA LYS A 155 -15.01 -1.62 16.98
C LYS A 155 -14.66 -3.04 16.52
N GLY A 156 -15.21 -3.47 15.37
CA GLY A 156 -14.86 -4.75 14.75
C GLY A 156 -13.39 -4.83 14.32
N ALA A 157 -12.90 -3.77 13.69
CA ALA A 157 -11.49 -3.63 13.33
C ALA A 157 -10.58 -3.72 14.57
N GLY A 158 -10.89 -2.99 15.65
CA GLY A 158 -10.12 -3.06 16.89
C GLY A 158 -10.07 -4.47 17.50
N LYS A 159 -11.18 -5.22 17.45
CA LYS A 159 -11.18 -6.63 17.89
C LYS A 159 -10.26 -7.52 17.03
N MET A 160 -10.28 -7.32 15.72
CA MET A 160 -9.44 -8.07 14.79
C MET A 160 -7.95 -7.74 15.03
N TYR A 161 -7.62 -6.46 15.23
CA TYR A 161 -6.25 -6.05 15.55
C TYR A 161 -5.79 -6.64 16.89
N ALA A 162 -6.66 -6.68 17.90
CA ALA A 162 -6.35 -7.28 19.19
C ALA A 162 -5.99 -8.76 19.05
N VAL A 163 -6.77 -9.54 18.29
CA VAL A 163 -6.48 -10.97 18.05
C VAL A 163 -5.10 -11.15 17.43
N ASN A 164 -4.76 -10.36 16.42
CA ASN A 164 -3.46 -10.46 15.74
C ASN A 164 -2.32 -9.99 16.64
N TYR A 165 -2.48 -8.88 17.36
CA TYR A 165 -1.49 -8.32 18.27
C TYR A 165 -1.19 -9.29 19.45
N ASP A 166 -2.24 -9.83 20.08
CA ASP A 166 -2.11 -10.69 21.27
C ASP A 166 -1.37 -11.98 20.97
N ALA A 167 -1.68 -12.61 19.83
CA ALA A 167 -1.08 -13.87 19.42
C ALA A 167 0.36 -13.73 18.88
N SER A 168 0.75 -12.53 18.43
CA SER A 168 2.07 -12.31 17.82
C SER A 168 3.16 -12.10 18.87
N ASP A 169 4.36 -12.58 18.60
CA ASP A 169 5.56 -12.27 19.36
C ASP A 169 6.02 -10.84 19.05
N LYS A 170 5.95 -10.44 17.77
CA LYS A 170 6.15 -9.05 17.30
C LYS A 170 5.14 -8.66 16.24
N CYS A 171 4.88 -7.36 16.19
CA CYS A 171 4.05 -6.71 15.18
C CYS A 171 4.90 -5.73 14.39
N VAL A 172 5.11 -6.01 13.10
CA VAL A 172 5.83 -5.09 12.23
C VAL A 172 4.85 -4.11 11.62
N MET A 173 5.14 -2.83 11.76
CA MET A 173 4.40 -1.72 11.17
C MET A 173 5.31 -0.93 10.24
N LEU A 174 4.76 -0.37 9.17
CA LEU A 174 5.53 0.33 8.16
C LEU A 174 5.97 1.74 8.61
N SER A 175 5.32 2.28 9.65
CA SER A 175 5.64 3.58 10.26
C SER A 175 5.44 3.53 11.77
N SER A 176 6.33 4.17 12.53
CA SER A 176 6.13 4.37 13.96
C SER A 176 4.97 5.33 14.26
N ASN A 177 4.63 6.20 13.30
CA ASN A 177 3.50 7.12 13.42
C ASN A 177 2.13 6.41 13.44
N ASP A 178 2.08 5.12 13.05
CA ASP A 178 0.88 4.28 13.16
C ASP A 178 0.73 3.60 14.54
N TRP A 179 1.76 3.57 15.39
CA TRP A 179 1.68 2.94 16.72
C TRP A 179 0.63 3.57 17.63
N PRO A 180 0.54 4.92 17.77
CA PRO A 180 -0.52 5.55 18.55
C PRO A 180 -1.92 5.22 18.04
N ILE A 181 -2.06 5.07 16.71
CA ILE A 181 -3.34 4.70 16.09
C ILE A 181 -3.71 3.26 16.48
N LEU A 182 -2.78 2.31 16.38
CA LEU A 182 -3.02 0.94 16.83
C LEU A 182 -3.34 0.91 18.32
N GLY A 183 -2.59 1.64 19.15
CA GLY A 183 -2.82 1.77 20.60
C GLY A 183 -4.23 2.31 20.93
N TYR A 184 -4.72 3.29 20.18
CA TYR A 184 -6.08 3.79 20.29
C TYR A 184 -7.14 2.70 20.06
N TYR A 185 -6.98 1.88 19.01
CA TYR A 185 -7.89 0.76 18.72
C TYR A 185 -7.82 -0.33 19.79
N LEU A 186 -6.62 -0.62 20.33
CA LEU A 186 -6.39 -1.65 21.33
C LEU A 186 -6.62 -1.14 22.76
N LYS A 187 -6.71 0.18 22.98
CA LYS A 187 -6.84 0.86 24.28
C LYS A 187 -5.69 0.50 25.25
N ARG A 188 -4.49 0.40 24.74
CA ARG A 188 -3.27 0.10 25.50
C ARG A 188 -2.01 0.56 24.77
N ASP A 189 -0.89 0.58 25.49
CA ASP A 189 0.42 0.75 24.87
C ASP A 189 0.75 -0.47 24.01
N VAL A 190 1.34 -0.21 22.85
CA VAL A 190 1.74 -1.23 21.87
C VAL A 190 3.24 -1.29 21.64
N SER A 191 4.03 -0.45 22.34
CA SER A 191 5.48 -0.30 22.13
C SER A 191 6.26 -1.59 22.42
N GLU A 192 5.77 -2.46 23.32
CA GLU A 192 6.42 -3.71 23.69
C GLU A 192 6.57 -4.68 22.50
N LYS A 193 5.55 -4.77 21.65
CA LYS A 193 5.53 -5.70 20.53
C LYS A 193 5.72 -5.06 19.17
N CYS A 194 5.44 -3.76 19.03
CA CYS A 194 5.58 -3.06 17.76
C CYS A 194 7.04 -2.81 17.40
N VAL A 195 7.36 -3.06 16.14
CA VAL A 195 8.65 -2.74 15.51
C VAL A 195 8.36 -2.03 14.20
N THR A 196 9.10 -1.00 13.87
CA THR A 196 8.99 -0.34 12.57
C THR A 196 10.02 -0.91 11.62
N ILE A 197 9.54 -1.48 10.50
CA ILE A 197 10.37 -1.85 9.36
C ILE A 197 9.64 -1.36 8.10
N HIS A 198 10.27 -0.44 7.38
CA HIS A 198 9.72 0.15 6.16
C HIS A 198 9.70 -0.86 5.01
N ASN A 199 8.89 -0.61 4.01
CA ASN A 199 8.95 -1.36 2.77
C ASN A 199 10.22 -1.02 1.97
N PRO A 200 10.85 -2.01 1.31
CA PRO A 200 11.98 -1.76 0.43
C PRO A 200 11.57 -1.06 -0.85
N LEU A 201 12.56 -0.52 -1.56
CA LEU A 201 12.43 -0.13 -2.96
C LEU A 201 12.03 -1.35 -3.80
N THR A 202 11.25 -1.12 -4.85
CA THR A 202 10.64 -2.18 -5.66
C THR A 202 11.16 -2.23 -7.09
N PHE A 203 11.93 -1.25 -7.55
CA PHE A 203 12.72 -1.35 -8.77
C PHE A 203 14.15 -1.80 -8.42
N ASP A 204 14.80 -2.48 -9.36
CA ASP A 204 16.10 -3.10 -9.12
C ASP A 204 17.20 -2.07 -8.83
N THR A 205 17.11 -0.87 -9.43
CA THR A 205 18.12 0.17 -9.32
C THR A 205 17.52 1.53 -9.00
N VAL A 206 18.28 2.35 -8.27
CA VAL A 206 18.01 3.79 -8.15
C VAL A 206 18.70 4.47 -9.35
N GLU A 207 17.95 5.27 -10.09
CA GLU A 207 18.49 6.02 -11.23
C GLU A 207 19.56 7.03 -10.78
N THR A 208 20.44 7.41 -11.70
CA THR A 208 21.41 8.49 -11.48
C THR A 208 20.78 9.85 -11.80
N THR A 209 21.44 10.93 -11.37
CA THR A 209 20.95 12.30 -11.65
C THR A 209 20.91 12.64 -13.14
N GLU A 210 21.59 11.87 -13.98
CA GLU A 210 21.53 12.00 -15.44
C GLU A 210 20.14 11.77 -16.01
N CYS A 211 19.30 10.96 -15.36
CA CYS A 211 17.93 10.72 -15.79
C CYS A 211 17.09 12.01 -15.87
N LEU A 212 17.46 13.05 -15.10
CA LEU A 212 16.70 14.29 -15.03
C LEU A 212 16.70 15.07 -16.36
N CYS A 213 17.74 14.95 -17.19
CA CYS A 213 17.80 15.61 -18.49
C CYS A 213 16.84 14.99 -19.54
N HIS A 214 16.36 13.77 -19.30
CA HIS A 214 15.44 13.04 -20.18
C HIS A 214 13.98 13.15 -19.76
N LYS A 215 13.68 13.82 -18.64
CA LYS A 215 12.31 13.98 -18.13
C LYS A 215 11.45 14.82 -19.07
N LYS A 216 10.23 14.34 -19.32
CA LYS A 216 9.22 15.01 -20.15
C LYS A 216 8.30 15.86 -19.29
N LYS A 217 7.50 16.73 -19.92
CA LYS A 217 6.43 17.51 -19.27
C LYS A 217 5.22 16.61 -18.94
N ASN A 218 5.47 15.57 -18.16
CA ASN A 218 4.48 14.58 -17.78
C ASN A 218 4.29 14.55 -16.27
N VAL A 219 3.03 14.52 -15.86
CA VAL A 219 2.59 14.19 -14.50
C VAL A 219 2.07 12.77 -14.51
N LEU A 220 2.48 11.96 -13.55
CA LEU A 220 2.16 10.54 -13.49
C LEU A 220 1.32 10.22 -12.25
N ILE A 221 0.34 9.36 -12.45
CA ILE A 221 -0.37 8.64 -11.39
C ILE A 221 -0.25 7.15 -11.69
N VAL A 222 0.20 6.36 -10.72
CA VAL A 222 0.19 4.90 -10.79
C VAL A 222 -0.65 4.36 -9.65
N SER A 223 -1.83 3.82 -9.95
CA SER A 223 -2.69 3.33 -8.89
C SER A 223 -3.81 2.40 -9.38
N ARG A 224 -4.38 1.61 -8.45
CA ARG A 224 -5.69 0.99 -8.71
C ARG A 224 -6.75 2.06 -8.83
N LEU A 225 -7.65 1.94 -9.82
CA LEU A 225 -8.74 2.89 -10.01
C LEU A 225 -9.89 2.63 -9.00
N ASN A 226 -9.56 2.79 -7.71
CA ASN A 226 -10.46 2.73 -6.56
C ASN A 226 -10.55 4.13 -5.93
N ASN A 227 -11.56 4.89 -6.32
CA ASN A 227 -11.69 6.30 -5.92
C ASN A 227 -11.93 6.50 -4.41
N PHE A 228 -12.44 5.50 -3.68
CA PHE A 228 -12.63 5.61 -2.23
C PHE A 228 -11.30 5.64 -1.46
N GLU A 229 -10.29 4.96 -1.99
CA GLU A 229 -8.96 4.92 -1.42
C GLU A 229 -8.03 5.95 -2.09
N LYS A 230 -8.09 6.05 -3.44
CA LYS A 230 -7.12 6.79 -4.24
C LYS A 230 -7.56 8.21 -4.61
N ARG A 231 -8.85 8.54 -4.47
CA ARG A 231 -9.43 9.89 -4.70
C ARG A 231 -9.03 10.48 -6.06
N LEU A 232 -9.05 9.68 -7.12
CA LEU A 232 -8.68 10.12 -8.47
C LEU A 232 -9.62 11.18 -9.04
N ASP A 233 -10.84 11.28 -8.52
CA ASP A 233 -11.75 12.41 -8.82
C ASP A 233 -11.15 13.75 -8.41
N ARG A 234 -10.34 13.80 -7.35
CA ARG A 234 -9.62 15.01 -6.94
C ARG A 234 -8.45 15.29 -7.87
N ALA A 235 -7.72 14.27 -8.28
CA ALA A 235 -6.66 14.41 -9.26
C ALA A 235 -7.17 15.05 -10.56
N LEU A 236 -8.31 14.56 -11.10
CA LEU A 236 -8.92 15.12 -12.30
C LEU A 236 -9.39 16.56 -12.10
N LYS A 237 -9.91 16.92 -10.92
CA LYS A 237 -10.33 18.31 -10.61
C LYS A 237 -9.12 19.24 -10.47
N ILE A 238 -8.03 18.78 -9.86
CA ILE A 238 -6.76 19.52 -9.81
C ILE A 238 -6.22 19.72 -11.22
N TRP A 239 -6.21 18.66 -12.03
CA TRP A 239 -5.74 18.73 -13.41
C TRP A 239 -6.55 19.72 -14.25
N LYS A 240 -7.87 19.81 -13.99
CA LYS A 240 -8.74 20.81 -14.64
C LYS A 240 -8.28 22.25 -14.36
N LYS A 241 -7.89 22.56 -13.13
CA LYS A 241 -7.37 23.89 -12.80
C LYS A 241 -6.08 24.18 -13.58
N ILE A 242 -5.15 23.23 -13.57
CA ILE A 242 -3.88 23.32 -14.29
C ILE A 242 -4.08 23.55 -15.80
N GLU A 243 -5.03 22.85 -16.43
CA GLU A 243 -5.36 23.07 -17.85
C GLU A 243 -5.99 24.46 -18.09
N ASP A 244 -6.84 24.94 -17.16
CA ASP A 244 -7.47 26.25 -17.26
C ASP A 244 -6.46 27.40 -17.09
N ASP A 245 -5.40 27.19 -16.30
CA ASP A 245 -4.33 28.16 -16.05
C ASP A 245 -3.23 28.14 -17.14
N GLY A 246 -3.46 27.38 -18.22
CA GLY A 246 -2.69 27.48 -19.47
C GLY A 246 -1.52 26.52 -19.62
N PHE A 247 -1.40 25.49 -18.78
CA PHE A 247 -0.34 24.47 -18.87
C PHE A 247 -0.62 23.37 -19.91
N GLY A 248 -1.18 23.73 -21.05
CA GLY A 248 -1.59 22.80 -22.10
C GLY A 248 -0.48 21.98 -22.77
N GLU A 249 0.78 22.24 -22.45
CA GLU A 249 1.94 21.46 -22.90
C GLU A 249 2.31 20.29 -21.96
N TRP A 250 1.67 20.21 -20.80
CA TRP A 250 1.83 19.12 -19.85
C TRP A 250 0.74 18.09 -20.01
N HIS A 251 1.08 16.84 -19.74
CA HIS A 251 0.18 15.70 -19.88
C HIS A 251 0.07 14.93 -18.56
N LEU A 252 -1.14 14.54 -18.18
CA LEU A 252 -1.40 13.66 -17.04
C LEU A 252 -1.58 12.22 -17.55
N TYR A 253 -0.71 11.33 -17.12
CA TYR A 253 -0.79 9.90 -17.37
C TYR A 253 -1.30 9.17 -16.14
N ILE A 254 -2.35 8.36 -16.30
CA ILE A 254 -2.96 7.55 -15.26
C ILE A 254 -2.76 6.09 -15.64
N VAL A 255 -1.82 5.43 -14.98
CA VAL A 255 -1.48 4.03 -15.19
C VAL A 255 -2.14 3.18 -14.12
N GLY A 256 -2.97 2.25 -14.51
CA GLY A 256 -3.69 1.35 -13.63
C GLY A 256 -5.09 1.04 -14.11
N TRP A 257 -5.79 0.22 -13.35
CA TRP A 257 -7.13 -0.25 -13.67
C TRP A 257 -7.96 -0.45 -12.39
N GLY A 258 -9.28 -0.54 -12.52
CA GLY A 258 -10.12 -0.80 -11.36
C GLY A 258 -11.62 -0.58 -11.61
N LEU A 259 -12.40 -0.90 -10.59
CA LEU A 259 -13.87 -0.91 -10.68
C LEU A 259 -14.50 0.46 -11.00
N GLN A 260 -13.77 1.55 -10.78
CA GLN A 260 -14.30 2.89 -10.97
C GLN A 260 -13.74 3.60 -12.22
N GLU A 261 -13.12 2.85 -13.12
CA GLU A 261 -12.54 3.35 -14.37
C GLU A 261 -13.56 4.14 -15.20
N ASN A 262 -14.73 3.55 -15.49
CA ASN A 262 -15.78 4.22 -16.25
C ASN A 262 -16.26 5.54 -15.59
N MET A 263 -16.35 5.57 -14.26
CA MET A 263 -16.72 6.78 -13.53
C MET A 263 -15.67 7.88 -13.72
N LEU A 264 -14.39 7.54 -13.70
CA LEU A 264 -13.29 8.49 -13.89
C LEU A 264 -13.23 9.00 -15.34
N HIS A 265 -13.42 8.14 -16.34
CA HIS A 265 -13.54 8.56 -17.74
C HIS A 265 -14.70 9.53 -17.95
N ASN A 266 -15.89 9.22 -17.41
CA ASN A 266 -17.04 10.10 -17.48
C ASN A 266 -16.78 11.44 -16.78
N LEU A 267 -16.05 11.45 -15.66
CA LEU A 267 -15.68 12.68 -14.98
C LEU A 267 -14.71 13.51 -15.81
N ALA A 268 -13.69 12.90 -16.42
CA ALA A 268 -12.75 13.58 -17.29
C ALA A 268 -13.45 14.25 -18.49
N GLN A 269 -14.39 13.52 -19.12
CA GLN A 269 -15.24 14.09 -20.20
C GLN A 269 -16.11 15.26 -19.71
N LYS A 270 -16.77 15.12 -18.55
CA LYS A 270 -17.58 16.19 -17.95
C LYS A 270 -16.75 17.44 -17.65
N LEU A 271 -15.52 17.27 -17.19
CA LEU A 271 -14.58 18.35 -16.93
C LEU A 271 -13.94 18.91 -18.21
N LYS A 272 -14.17 18.26 -19.37
CA LYS A 272 -13.60 18.61 -20.67
C LYS A 272 -12.06 18.64 -20.66
N LEU A 273 -11.44 17.69 -19.96
CA LEU A 273 -9.99 17.54 -19.92
C LEU A 273 -9.45 17.14 -21.30
N LYS A 274 -8.33 17.74 -21.71
CA LYS A 274 -7.73 17.55 -23.04
C LYS A 274 -6.46 16.69 -22.98
N ASN A 275 -5.64 16.87 -21.94
CA ASN A 275 -4.32 16.29 -21.81
C ASN A 275 -4.26 15.24 -20.69
N VAL A 276 -5.32 14.44 -20.55
CA VAL A 276 -5.37 13.31 -19.63
C VAL A 276 -5.39 12.00 -20.41
N HIS A 277 -4.51 11.05 -20.03
CA HIS A 277 -4.33 9.76 -20.67
C HIS A 277 -4.56 8.65 -19.66
N PHE A 278 -5.51 7.76 -19.92
CA PHE A 278 -5.76 6.56 -19.15
C PHE A 278 -5.12 5.38 -19.86
N GLU A 279 -4.01 4.87 -19.30
CA GLU A 279 -3.16 3.85 -19.95
C GLU A 279 -3.61 2.41 -19.65
N GLY A 280 -4.57 2.23 -18.74
CA GLY A 280 -4.96 0.91 -18.29
C GLY A 280 -3.85 0.22 -17.50
N ARG A 281 -3.87 -1.12 -17.51
CA ARG A 281 -2.88 -1.94 -16.81
C ARG A 281 -1.62 -2.10 -17.67
N GLN A 282 -0.58 -1.36 -17.34
CA GLN A 282 0.72 -1.38 -18.00
C GLN A 282 1.86 -1.53 -16.98
N PRO A 283 3.05 -2.00 -17.37
CA PRO A 283 4.27 -1.83 -16.60
C PRO A 283 4.50 -0.33 -16.33
N SER A 284 4.65 0.04 -15.06
CA SER A 284 4.72 1.46 -14.67
C SER A 284 6.09 2.10 -14.85
N GLU A 285 7.15 1.30 -14.84
CA GLU A 285 8.54 1.79 -14.87
C GLU A 285 8.87 2.71 -16.06
N PRO A 286 8.44 2.43 -17.31
CA PRO A 286 8.67 3.36 -18.43
C PRO A 286 8.01 4.73 -18.22
N TYR A 287 6.81 4.77 -17.61
CA TYR A 287 6.12 6.02 -17.31
C TYR A 287 6.84 6.85 -16.23
N TYR A 288 7.40 6.19 -15.21
CA TYR A 288 8.23 6.86 -14.21
C TYR A 288 9.50 7.45 -14.83
N ARG A 289 10.14 6.74 -15.77
CA ARG A 289 11.34 7.27 -16.46
C ARG A 289 11.04 8.55 -17.25
N ASP A 290 9.87 8.63 -17.86
CA ASP A 290 9.46 9.79 -18.66
C ASP A 290 8.90 10.96 -17.81
N ALA A 291 8.25 10.68 -16.70
CA ALA A 291 7.56 11.70 -15.90
C ALA A 291 8.53 12.63 -15.15
N SER A 292 8.13 13.90 -15.00
CA SER A 292 8.80 14.89 -14.14
C SER A 292 8.18 14.97 -12.75
N LEU A 293 6.86 14.80 -12.64
CA LEU A 293 6.09 14.94 -11.42
C LEU A 293 5.24 13.68 -11.19
N PHE A 294 5.08 13.29 -9.93
CA PHE A 294 4.20 12.20 -9.52
C PHE A 294 3.12 12.72 -8.59
N MET A 295 1.88 12.37 -8.86
CA MET A 295 0.73 12.86 -8.13
C MET A 295 0.05 11.74 -7.34
N MET A 296 -0.04 11.88 -6.01
CA MET A 296 -0.77 10.97 -5.13
C MET A 296 -1.89 11.71 -4.38
N THR A 297 -3.13 11.36 -4.68
CA THR A 297 -4.33 11.96 -4.04
C THR A 297 -5.02 11.03 -3.04
N SER A 298 -4.37 9.94 -2.64
CA SER A 298 -4.94 8.89 -1.81
C SER A 298 -5.51 9.42 -0.49
N ALA A 299 -6.62 8.84 -0.05
CA ALA A 299 -7.21 9.08 1.28
C ALA A 299 -6.48 8.31 2.38
N VAL A 300 -5.90 7.18 1.99
CA VAL A 300 -5.27 6.24 2.91
C VAL A 300 -4.27 5.37 2.16
N GLU A 301 -3.12 5.17 2.77
CA GLU A 301 -2.08 4.24 2.34
C GLU A 301 -1.49 3.55 3.58
N GLY A 302 -0.82 2.44 3.35
CA GLY A 302 0.03 1.85 4.37
C GLY A 302 1.45 2.38 4.30
N TRP A 303 1.98 2.48 3.09
CA TRP A 303 3.30 3.01 2.83
C TRP A 303 3.27 4.02 1.67
N GLY A 304 2.84 3.62 0.51
CA GLY A 304 2.92 4.42 -0.70
C GLY A 304 4.15 4.05 -1.54
N LEU A 305 4.25 2.77 -1.92
CA LEU A 305 5.36 2.28 -2.78
C LEU A 305 5.56 3.15 -4.02
N THR A 306 4.48 3.67 -4.59
CA THR A 306 4.52 4.53 -5.77
C THR A 306 5.23 5.88 -5.51
N LEU A 307 5.29 6.36 -4.25
CA LEU A 307 6.11 7.53 -3.89
C LEU A 307 7.59 7.17 -3.88
N THR A 308 7.96 6.03 -3.28
CA THR A 308 9.36 5.59 -3.29
C THR A 308 9.83 5.21 -4.69
N GLU A 309 8.96 4.65 -5.54
CA GLU A 309 9.20 4.40 -6.96
C GLU A 309 9.44 5.70 -7.74
N SER A 310 8.67 6.75 -7.48
CA SER A 310 8.88 8.06 -8.10
C SER A 310 10.23 8.66 -7.70
N MET A 311 10.57 8.63 -6.42
CA MET A 311 11.88 9.10 -5.93
C MET A 311 13.02 8.29 -6.55
N GLN A 312 12.87 6.97 -6.64
CA GLN A 312 13.86 6.05 -7.19
C GLN A 312 14.21 6.34 -8.66
N THR A 313 13.27 6.94 -9.37
CA THR A 313 13.39 7.28 -10.79
C THR A 313 13.58 8.77 -11.06
N GLY A 314 13.82 9.61 -10.04
CA GLY A 314 14.02 11.05 -10.20
C GLY A 314 12.74 11.80 -10.59
N VAL A 315 11.58 11.33 -10.17
CA VAL A 315 10.29 12.01 -10.32
C VAL A 315 9.90 12.65 -9.00
N VAL A 316 9.52 13.92 -9.00
CA VAL A 316 9.14 14.63 -7.78
C VAL A 316 7.80 14.14 -7.26
N PRO A 317 7.70 13.53 -6.07
CA PRO A 317 6.44 13.12 -5.49
C PRO A 317 5.70 14.32 -4.87
N ILE A 318 4.40 14.40 -5.13
CA ILE A 318 3.47 15.35 -4.52
C ILE A 318 2.31 14.55 -3.95
N ALA A 319 2.02 14.71 -2.66
CA ALA A 319 0.99 13.92 -2.00
C ALA A 319 0.16 14.75 -1.02
N PHE A 320 -1.10 14.37 -0.82
CA PHE A 320 -1.89 14.88 0.29
C PHE A 320 -1.41 14.32 1.63
N ASP A 321 -1.36 15.16 2.66
CA ASP A 321 -1.12 14.78 4.05
C ASP A 321 -2.33 14.00 4.61
N SER A 322 -2.46 12.77 4.20
CA SER A 322 -3.64 11.94 4.45
C SER A 322 -3.37 10.67 5.25
N TYR A 323 -2.10 10.28 5.45
CA TYR A 323 -1.73 9.08 6.19
C TYR A 323 -0.35 9.22 6.86
N PRO A 324 -0.12 8.55 8.00
CA PRO A 324 1.05 8.80 8.85
C PRO A 324 2.41 8.48 8.22
N ALA A 325 2.50 7.38 7.46
CA ALA A 325 3.77 6.94 6.87
C ALA A 325 4.31 7.87 5.78
N LEU A 326 3.52 8.84 5.30
CA LEU A 326 3.96 9.83 4.32
C LEU A 326 5.20 10.60 4.81
N HIS A 327 5.21 10.98 6.09
CA HIS A 327 6.29 11.74 6.72
C HIS A 327 7.59 10.92 6.94
N ASP A 328 7.52 9.58 6.84
CA ASP A 328 8.71 8.73 6.80
C ASP A 328 9.32 8.66 5.38
N ILE A 329 8.53 8.99 4.35
CA ILE A 329 8.93 8.92 2.94
C ILE A 329 9.37 10.28 2.43
N ILE A 330 8.60 11.34 2.68
CA ILE A 330 8.80 12.68 2.15
C ILE A 330 9.13 13.67 3.28
N THR A 331 10.19 14.43 3.09
CA THR A 331 10.48 15.67 3.81
C THR A 331 10.00 16.83 2.93
N ASP A 332 8.94 17.51 3.37
CA ASP A 332 8.27 18.56 2.60
C ASP A 332 9.23 19.65 2.11
N GLY A 333 9.11 20.01 0.82
CA GLY A 333 9.96 20.98 0.15
C GLY A 333 11.41 20.55 -0.07
N TYR A 334 11.84 19.40 0.47
CA TYR A 334 13.21 18.89 0.30
C TYR A 334 13.30 17.79 -0.76
N ASP A 335 12.58 16.69 -0.60
CA ASP A 335 12.62 15.51 -1.50
C ASP A 335 11.24 15.12 -2.06
N GLY A 336 10.26 16.01 -1.89
CA GLY A 336 8.89 15.94 -2.40
C GLY A 336 8.05 17.05 -1.78
N CYS A 337 6.75 17.06 -2.09
CA CYS A 337 5.81 18.05 -1.57
C CYS A 337 4.65 17.38 -0.81
N ILE A 338 4.36 17.88 0.39
CA ILE A 338 3.24 17.42 1.21
C ILE A 338 2.18 18.53 1.25
N ILE A 339 1.01 18.25 0.72
CA ILE A 339 -0.08 19.22 0.63
C ILE A 339 -1.16 18.87 1.66
N ARG A 340 -1.68 19.89 2.35
CA ARG A 340 -2.79 19.70 3.29
C ARG A 340 -3.89 18.83 2.69
N ASP A 341 -4.36 17.84 3.45
CA ASP A 341 -5.35 16.89 2.94
C ASP A 341 -6.59 17.60 2.38
N ASN A 342 -6.92 17.23 1.14
CA ASN A 342 -8.07 17.72 0.39
C ASN A 342 -8.02 19.24 0.00
N ASP A 343 -6.89 19.89 0.08
CA ASP A 343 -6.68 21.26 -0.43
C ASP A 343 -6.29 21.20 -1.92
N LEU A 344 -7.31 21.23 -2.79
CA LEU A 344 -7.11 21.08 -4.24
C LEU A 344 -6.43 22.31 -4.85
N ASP A 345 -6.64 23.49 -4.26
CA ASP A 345 -6.06 24.75 -4.75
C ASP A 345 -4.56 24.78 -4.44
N ALA A 346 -4.17 24.48 -3.21
CA ALA A 346 -2.76 24.38 -2.84
C ALA A 346 -2.04 23.27 -3.63
N TYR A 347 -2.73 22.17 -3.94
CA TYR A 347 -2.15 21.08 -4.73
C TYR A 347 -1.89 21.52 -6.18
N ALA A 348 -2.84 22.20 -6.83
CA ALA A 348 -2.67 22.75 -8.16
C ALA A 348 -1.51 23.76 -8.20
N ALA A 349 -1.50 24.72 -7.27
CA ALA A 349 -0.46 25.75 -7.19
C ALA A 349 0.94 25.13 -7.02
N CYS A 350 1.10 24.08 -6.20
CA CYS A 350 2.37 23.38 -6.05
C CYS A 350 2.84 22.71 -7.35
N ILE A 351 1.94 22.06 -8.08
CA ILE A 351 2.25 21.46 -9.40
C ILE A 351 2.67 22.55 -10.39
N GLU A 352 1.93 23.63 -10.48
CA GLU A 352 2.17 24.76 -11.40
C GLU A 352 3.52 25.44 -11.12
N GLU A 353 3.86 25.66 -9.84
CA GLU A 353 5.17 26.16 -9.45
C GLU A 353 6.30 25.25 -9.96
N LEU A 354 6.17 23.93 -9.73
CA LEU A 354 7.15 22.95 -10.20
C LEU A 354 7.17 22.79 -11.73
N MET A 355 6.07 23.06 -12.43
CA MET A 355 6.03 23.10 -13.89
C MET A 355 6.81 24.29 -14.44
N HIS A 356 6.67 25.45 -13.82
CA HIS A 356 7.39 26.67 -14.21
C HIS A 356 8.86 26.64 -13.80
N ASN A 357 9.15 26.20 -12.58
CA ASN A 357 10.49 26.26 -12.01
C ASN A 357 11.22 24.93 -12.19
N ARG A 358 11.90 24.78 -13.34
CA ARG A 358 12.67 23.58 -13.66
C ARG A 358 13.80 23.33 -12.66
N GLU A 359 14.49 24.39 -12.22
CA GLU A 359 15.62 24.28 -11.31
C GLU A 359 15.18 23.71 -9.95
N GLU A 360 14.09 24.22 -9.40
CA GLU A 360 13.52 23.75 -8.15
C GLU A 360 13.02 22.30 -8.27
N ARG A 361 12.31 21.99 -9.36
CA ARG A 361 11.88 20.61 -9.66
C ARG A 361 13.04 19.63 -9.70
N GLU A 362 14.13 19.99 -10.40
CA GLU A 362 15.32 19.13 -10.48
C GLU A 362 16.08 19.05 -9.14
N ARG A 363 16.07 20.13 -8.33
CA ARG A 363 16.64 20.12 -6.98
C ARG A 363 15.93 19.10 -6.09
N ILE A 364 14.61 19.15 -6.05
CA ILE A 364 13.80 18.23 -5.25
C ILE A 364 13.97 16.79 -5.78
N ALA A 365 13.98 16.59 -7.08
CA ALA A 365 14.21 15.28 -7.70
C ALA A 365 15.56 14.67 -7.33
N ARG A 366 16.65 15.46 -7.36
CA ARG A 366 18.00 15.02 -6.90
C ARG A 366 17.98 14.60 -5.43
N ASN A 367 17.33 15.38 -4.59
CA ASN A 367 17.19 15.03 -3.17
C ASN A 367 16.37 13.73 -2.99
N GLY A 368 15.32 13.53 -3.78
CA GLY A 368 14.52 12.29 -3.80
C GLY A 368 15.37 11.06 -4.14
N LEU A 369 16.19 11.14 -5.21
CA LEU A 369 17.13 10.09 -5.58
C LEU A 369 18.12 9.72 -4.46
N MET A 370 18.54 10.70 -3.67
CA MET A 370 19.44 10.46 -2.53
C MET A 370 18.69 9.89 -1.33
N SER A 371 17.54 10.45 -1.00
CA SER A 371 16.74 10.10 0.17
C SER A 371 16.16 8.69 0.09
N CYS A 372 15.70 8.25 -1.10
CA CYS A 372 15.08 6.93 -1.25
C CYS A 372 16.07 5.78 -0.97
N LYS A 373 17.38 6.02 -1.04
CA LYS A 373 18.41 5.01 -0.74
C LYS A 373 18.35 4.47 0.70
N ARG A 374 17.66 5.17 1.62
CA ARG A 374 17.39 4.63 2.96
C ARG A 374 16.47 3.39 2.95
N PHE A 375 15.74 3.19 1.88
CA PHE A 375 14.82 2.07 1.66
C PHE A 375 15.38 0.99 0.73
N GLU A 376 16.68 1.03 0.40
CA GLU A 376 17.32 -0.05 -0.35
C GLU A 376 17.11 -1.39 0.32
N ILE A 377 16.91 -2.42 -0.48
CA ILE A 377 16.53 -3.75 -0.02
C ILE A 377 17.51 -4.32 1.04
N ASP A 378 18.81 -4.10 0.86
CA ASP A 378 19.83 -4.55 1.80
C ASP A 378 19.66 -3.97 3.20
N LYS A 379 19.31 -2.67 3.29
CA LYS A 379 19.09 -1.97 4.57
C LYS A 379 17.81 -2.46 5.25
N ILE A 380 16.77 -2.70 4.48
CA ILE A 380 15.48 -3.20 5.01
C ILE A 380 15.63 -4.65 5.47
N VAL A 381 16.26 -5.50 4.67
CA VAL A 381 16.45 -6.91 5.04
C VAL A 381 17.40 -7.04 6.24
N ALA A 382 18.41 -6.17 6.41
CA ALA A 382 19.23 -6.15 7.61
C ALA A 382 18.40 -5.91 8.89
N GLN A 383 17.34 -5.08 8.83
CA GLN A 383 16.42 -4.88 9.95
C GLN A 383 15.57 -6.13 10.23
N TRP A 384 15.10 -6.81 9.18
CA TRP A 384 14.40 -8.09 9.31
C TRP A 384 15.28 -9.17 9.93
N VAL A 385 16.53 -9.32 9.44
CA VAL A 385 17.51 -10.26 10.02
C VAL A 385 17.74 -9.96 11.50
N LYS A 386 17.99 -8.68 11.83
CA LYS A 386 18.16 -8.27 13.23
C LYS A 386 16.95 -8.62 14.10
N LEU A 387 15.73 -8.44 13.59
CA LEU A 387 14.51 -8.82 14.32
C LEU A 387 14.45 -10.33 14.52
N ILE A 388 14.66 -11.11 13.46
CA ILE A 388 14.56 -12.58 13.48
C ILE A 388 15.64 -13.23 14.36
N GLU A 389 16.83 -12.66 14.42
CA GLU A 389 17.94 -13.22 15.21
C GLU A 389 17.87 -12.83 16.69
N ASN A 390 17.14 -11.78 17.05
CA ASN A 390 16.95 -11.33 18.43
C ASN A 390 15.69 -11.90 19.12
N LEU A 391 14.93 -12.72 18.43
CA LEU A 391 13.74 -13.42 18.94
C LEU A 391 14.04 -14.91 19.18
#